data_df378601d106dc3448dc82f5855897be
#
_entry.id   df378601d106dc3448dc82f5855897be
#
_cell.length_a   1.000
_cell.length_b   1.000
_cell.length_c   1.000
_cell.angle_alpha   90.00
_cell.angle_beta   90.00
_cell.angle_gamma   90.00
#
_symmetry.space_group_name_H-M   'P 1'
#
loop_
_entity.id
_entity.type
_entity.pdbx_description
1 polymer ?
#
loop_
_entity_poly.entity_id
_entity_poly.type
_entity_poly.pdbx_seq_one_letter_code
_entity_poly.pdbx_strand_id
1 'polypeptide(L)'
;MSQDPTIGNDAKTGDGAPPDGLDDLAVTHDHLLGKTVSVMQPKSGFRVGTDAVLLAAAIGVNRGRILDMGAGVGGVSLCLARRLDAVQITAIEIDPVMAALAQRNVAANGFDDRLRILRDDIAKMPPVLAGSFDYVVSNPPYHYATGTRPRDKRRALAHIGEGLALGDWVKSAIWAAKPRGRISFICRADRADELIHLFTMAGASEILQFPLWPRPMVPAGRVIIQVRKAVSGPGAILPGLIMHNDDGSFTEAASRIMNGEGLYMVHPARRV
;
A
#
# COMPACT_ATOMS: atom_id res chain seq x y z
N MET A 1 -10.14 -18.58 -28.64
CA MET A 1 -10.87 -17.34 -28.31
C MET A 1 -11.47 -17.51 -26.94
N SER A 2 -10.77 -17.07 -25.90
CA SER A 2 -11.23 -17.12 -24.50
C SER A 2 -11.77 -15.73 -24.17
N GLN A 3 -13.07 -15.65 -23.89
CA GLN A 3 -13.71 -14.40 -23.47
C GLN A 3 -13.26 -14.07 -22.06
N ASP A 4 -12.65 -12.91 -21.89
CA ASP A 4 -12.30 -12.31 -20.62
C ASP A 4 -13.62 -11.99 -19.88
N PRO A 5 -13.83 -12.44 -18.62
CA PRO A 5 -15.01 -12.07 -17.86
C PRO A 5 -14.90 -10.59 -17.47
N THR A 6 -15.50 -9.73 -18.29
CA THR A 6 -15.79 -8.35 -17.90
C THR A 6 -16.58 -8.37 -16.61
N ILE A 7 -15.97 -7.87 -15.52
CA ILE A 7 -16.67 -7.59 -14.28
C ILE A 7 -17.79 -6.59 -14.66
N GLY A 8 -19.02 -7.09 -14.65
CA GLY A 8 -20.17 -6.27 -14.96
C GLY A 8 -20.21 -5.02 -14.10
N ASN A 9 -20.71 -3.95 -14.68
CA ASN A 9 -20.81 -2.59 -14.14
C ASN A 9 -21.79 -2.46 -12.95
N ASP A 10 -22.18 -3.59 -12.33
CA ASP A 10 -23.25 -3.68 -11.31
C ASP A 10 -22.76 -3.65 -9.86
N ALA A 11 -21.48 -3.41 -9.62
CA ALA A 11 -21.06 -3.01 -8.28
C ALA A 11 -21.47 -1.55 -8.11
N LYS A 12 -22.57 -1.31 -7.35
CA LYS A 12 -23.13 -0.01 -6.99
C LYS A 12 -21.98 0.99 -6.74
N THR A 13 -21.69 1.81 -7.75
CA THR A 13 -21.08 3.12 -7.54
C THR A 13 -22.09 3.83 -6.66
N GLY A 14 -21.78 4.00 -5.39
CA GLY A 14 -22.66 4.75 -4.52
C GLY A 14 -22.65 6.22 -4.95
N ASP A 15 -23.55 6.58 -5.86
CA ASP A 15 -24.02 7.95 -6.08
C ASP A 15 -24.83 8.39 -4.84
N GLY A 16 -24.21 8.27 -3.67
CA GLY A 16 -24.70 8.83 -2.44
C GLY A 16 -24.08 10.21 -2.28
N ALA A 17 -24.83 11.14 -1.67
CA ALA A 17 -24.31 12.42 -1.20
C ALA A 17 -22.94 12.23 -0.54
N PRO A 18 -22.00 13.21 -0.65
CA PRO A 18 -20.70 13.12 -0.01
C PRO A 18 -20.89 12.75 1.48
N PRO A 19 -20.02 11.88 2.03
CA PRO A 19 -20.17 11.44 3.41
C PRO A 19 -20.18 12.66 4.34
N ASP A 20 -21.06 12.65 5.34
CA ASP A 20 -21.18 13.71 6.34
C ASP A 20 -19.80 14.07 6.90
N GLY A 21 -19.43 15.33 6.81
CA GLY A 21 -18.18 15.87 7.33
C GLY A 21 -17.02 15.98 6.33
N LEU A 22 -17.23 15.72 5.05
CA LEU A 22 -16.20 15.92 4.02
C LEU A 22 -16.02 17.42 3.69
N ASP A 23 -17.11 18.20 3.67
CA ASP A 23 -17.08 19.63 3.33
C ASP A 23 -16.54 20.49 4.47
N ASP A 24 -16.65 20.03 5.72
CA ASP A 24 -16.08 20.67 6.92
C ASP A 24 -14.65 20.24 7.22
N LEU A 25 -14.09 19.30 6.45
CA LEU A 25 -12.76 18.77 6.70
C LEU A 25 -11.68 19.74 6.22
N ALA A 26 -10.89 20.27 7.16
CA ALA A 26 -9.70 21.03 6.80
C ALA A 26 -8.69 20.12 6.09
N VAL A 27 -8.41 20.39 4.83
CA VAL A 27 -7.47 19.63 3.99
C VAL A 27 -6.23 20.46 3.64
N THR A 28 -5.15 19.76 3.27
CA THR A 28 -3.97 20.32 2.64
C THR A 28 -3.80 19.70 1.26
N HIS A 29 -3.15 20.44 0.37
CA HIS A 29 -2.75 19.98 -0.95
C HIS A 29 -1.24 19.76 -0.94
N ASP A 30 -0.85 18.52 -1.05
CA ASP A 30 0.54 18.08 -1.02
C ASP A 30 0.90 17.41 -2.35
N HIS A 31 2.18 17.10 -2.54
CA HIS A 31 2.65 16.48 -3.76
C HIS A 31 3.60 15.33 -3.46
N LEU A 32 3.54 14.29 -4.29
CA LEU A 32 4.43 13.13 -4.29
C LEU A 32 5.16 13.03 -5.64
N LEU A 33 6.14 12.14 -5.72
CA LEU A 33 6.89 11.80 -6.94
C LEU A 33 7.40 13.04 -7.69
N GLY A 34 8.22 13.86 -7.03
CA GLY A 34 8.78 15.06 -7.64
C GLY A 34 7.70 16.06 -8.10
N LYS A 35 6.60 16.15 -7.37
CA LYS A 35 5.43 17.00 -7.64
C LYS A 35 4.56 16.55 -8.84
N THR A 36 4.73 15.34 -9.34
CA THR A 36 3.94 14.81 -10.46
C THR A 36 2.63 14.17 -10.03
N VAL A 37 2.40 13.99 -8.73
CA VAL A 37 1.16 13.47 -8.13
C VAL A 37 0.66 14.47 -7.10
N SER A 38 -0.56 14.97 -7.26
CA SER A 38 -1.24 15.83 -6.29
C SER A 38 -2.03 14.97 -5.29
N VAL A 39 -1.96 15.31 -4.00
CA VAL A 39 -2.67 14.61 -2.94
C VAL A 39 -3.38 15.60 -2.04
N MET A 40 -4.70 15.52 -2.01
CA MET A 40 -5.54 16.17 -1.01
C MET A 40 -5.64 15.25 0.21
N GLN A 41 -5.32 15.75 1.39
CA GLN A 41 -5.34 14.96 2.63
C GLN A 41 -5.74 15.80 3.84
N PRO A 42 -6.24 15.18 4.93
CA PRO A 42 -6.58 15.92 6.14
C PRO A 42 -5.39 16.70 6.69
N LYS A 43 -5.68 17.91 7.20
CA LYS A 43 -4.65 18.74 7.84
C LYS A 43 -4.12 18.10 9.13
N SER A 44 -4.92 17.25 9.79
CA SER A 44 -4.58 16.54 11.02
C SER A 44 -4.89 15.06 10.92
N GLY A 45 -4.17 14.21 11.64
CA GLY A 45 -4.32 12.75 11.63
C GLY A 45 -3.23 12.06 10.80
N PHE A 46 -3.53 10.88 10.27
CA PHE A 46 -2.59 10.16 9.41
C PHE A 46 -2.42 10.91 8.08
N ARG A 47 -1.18 11.08 7.68
CA ARG A 47 -0.82 11.74 6.43
C ARG A 47 0.06 10.82 5.58
N VAL A 48 -0.16 10.87 4.28
CA VAL A 48 0.69 10.18 3.32
C VAL A 48 2.11 10.77 3.40
N GLY A 49 3.08 9.89 3.52
CA GLY A 49 4.49 10.23 3.61
C GLY A 49 5.36 9.41 2.65
N THR A 50 6.65 9.38 2.94
CA THR A 50 7.66 8.65 2.16
C THR A 50 7.37 7.15 2.04
N ASP A 51 6.73 6.54 3.06
CA ASP A 51 6.39 5.12 3.07
C ASP A 51 5.53 4.73 1.85
N ALA A 52 4.59 5.58 1.43
CA ALA A 52 3.75 5.35 0.26
C ALA A 52 4.55 5.33 -1.05
N VAL A 53 5.47 6.27 -1.21
CA VAL A 53 6.35 6.34 -2.39
C VAL A 53 7.29 5.13 -2.44
N LEU A 54 7.89 4.77 -1.30
CA LEU A 54 8.83 3.65 -1.20
C LEU A 54 8.14 2.30 -1.46
N LEU A 55 6.94 2.09 -0.91
CA LEU A 55 6.16 0.88 -1.18
C LEU A 55 5.76 0.81 -2.66
N ALA A 56 5.27 1.88 -3.24
CA ALA A 56 4.95 1.93 -4.66
C ALA A 56 6.18 1.68 -5.54
N ALA A 57 7.36 2.21 -5.15
CA ALA A 57 8.61 1.99 -5.86
C ALA A 57 9.06 0.52 -5.86
N ALA A 58 8.70 -0.25 -4.82
CA ALA A 58 9.04 -1.67 -4.70
C ALA A 58 8.28 -2.56 -5.70
N ILE A 59 7.26 -2.04 -6.38
CA ILE A 59 6.46 -2.78 -7.36
C ILE A 59 7.03 -2.57 -8.75
N GLY A 60 7.69 -3.61 -9.25
CA GLY A 60 8.31 -3.63 -10.58
C GLY A 60 7.54 -4.55 -11.52
N VAL A 61 6.44 -4.05 -12.12
CA VAL A 61 5.62 -4.76 -13.10
C VAL A 61 5.24 -3.85 -14.25
N ASN A 62 4.98 -4.47 -15.41
CA ASN A 62 4.58 -3.72 -16.59
C ASN A 62 3.09 -3.81 -16.87
N ARG A 63 2.37 -4.76 -16.25
CA ARG A 63 0.94 -5.02 -16.45
C ARG A 63 0.39 -5.89 -15.32
N GLY A 64 -0.92 -5.94 -15.20
CA GLY A 64 -1.62 -6.79 -14.24
C GLY A 64 -2.54 -6.01 -13.32
N ARG A 65 -3.14 -6.72 -12.37
CA ARG A 65 -4.06 -6.17 -11.39
C ARG A 65 -3.38 -6.02 -10.04
N ILE A 66 -3.47 -4.85 -9.47
CA ILE A 66 -2.89 -4.52 -8.16
C ILE A 66 -4.03 -4.23 -7.18
N LEU A 67 -3.94 -4.76 -5.96
CA LEU A 67 -4.78 -4.40 -4.83
C LEU A 67 -3.96 -3.58 -3.83
N ASP A 68 -4.46 -2.40 -3.47
CA ASP A 68 -3.96 -1.59 -2.36
C ASP A 68 -4.93 -1.70 -1.18
N MET A 69 -4.49 -2.32 -0.09
CA MET A 69 -5.31 -2.60 1.08
C MET A 69 -5.10 -1.54 2.16
N GLY A 70 -6.19 -0.87 2.57
CA GLY A 70 -6.14 0.25 3.50
C GLY A 70 -5.50 1.48 2.87
N ALA A 71 -6.04 1.89 1.74
CA ALA A 71 -5.43 2.90 0.86
C ALA A 71 -5.36 4.30 1.47
N GLY A 72 -6.14 4.59 2.53
CA GLY A 72 -6.26 5.94 3.07
C GLY A 72 -6.75 6.91 1.99
N VAL A 73 -6.04 8.01 1.81
CA VAL A 73 -6.32 8.98 0.74
C VAL A 73 -5.76 8.58 -0.64
N GLY A 74 -5.31 7.33 -0.78
CA GLY A 74 -4.85 6.77 -2.04
C GLY A 74 -3.35 6.94 -2.34
N GLY A 75 -2.52 7.29 -1.36
CA GLY A 75 -1.12 7.65 -1.61
C GLY A 75 -0.29 6.61 -2.36
N VAL A 76 -0.37 5.33 -1.96
CA VAL A 76 0.33 4.22 -2.65
C VAL A 76 -0.23 4.02 -4.05
N SER A 77 -1.56 3.94 -4.15
CA SER A 77 -2.27 3.73 -5.41
C SER A 77 -1.98 4.82 -6.45
N LEU A 78 -1.97 6.10 -6.05
CA LEU A 78 -1.64 7.23 -6.93
C LEU A 78 -0.19 7.14 -7.43
N CYS A 79 0.75 6.83 -6.54
CA CYS A 79 2.15 6.62 -6.91
C CYS A 79 2.31 5.44 -7.88
N LEU A 80 1.59 4.34 -7.68
CA LEU A 80 1.56 3.19 -8.59
C LEU A 80 0.98 3.59 -9.96
N ALA A 81 -0.17 4.27 -9.97
CA ALA A 81 -0.81 4.72 -11.19
C ALA A 81 0.08 5.69 -12.00
N ARG A 82 0.84 6.56 -11.33
CA ARG A 82 1.79 7.46 -12.00
C ARG A 82 2.99 6.75 -12.60
N ARG A 83 3.46 5.67 -11.95
CA ARG A 83 4.67 4.94 -12.36
C ARG A 83 4.43 3.82 -13.38
N LEU A 84 3.21 3.29 -13.42
CA LEU A 84 2.89 2.05 -14.12
C LEU A 84 1.67 2.28 -15.03
N ASP A 85 1.89 2.41 -16.32
CA ASP A 85 0.83 2.82 -17.26
C ASP A 85 -0.16 1.70 -17.63
N ALA A 86 0.27 0.43 -17.58
CA ALA A 86 -0.53 -0.71 -18.04
C ALA A 86 -1.04 -1.62 -16.89
N VAL A 87 -1.30 -1.05 -15.71
CA VAL A 87 -1.87 -1.76 -14.57
C VAL A 87 -3.27 -1.29 -14.26
N GLN A 88 -4.10 -2.21 -13.74
CA GLN A 88 -5.40 -1.90 -13.17
C GLN A 88 -5.28 -1.96 -11.64
N ILE A 89 -5.63 -0.90 -10.95
CA ILE A 89 -5.49 -0.77 -9.51
C ILE A 89 -6.87 -0.73 -8.86
N THR A 90 -7.06 -1.58 -7.87
CA THR A 90 -8.18 -1.51 -6.94
C THR A 90 -7.64 -1.11 -5.58
N ALA A 91 -8.18 -0.05 -5.01
CA ALA A 91 -7.79 0.42 -3.68
C ALA A 91 -8.99 0.29 -2.74
N ILE A 92 -8.78 -0.34 -1.58
CA ILE A 92 -9.84 -0.56 -0.59
C ILE A 92 -9.54 0.31 0.64
N GLU A 93 -10.57 1.05 1.06
CA GLU A 93 -10.52 1.88 2.27
C GLU A 93 -11.85 1.78 3.00
N ILE A 94 -11.79 1.55 4.33
CA ILE A 94 -12.98 1.38 5.16
C ILE A 94 -13.56 2.72 5.63
N ASP A 95 -12.70 3.72 5.85
CA ASP A 95 -13.12 5.05 6.29
C ASP A 95 -13.80 5.80 5.12
N PRO A 96 -15.08 6.17 5.25
CA PRO A 96 -15.82 6.82 4.17
C PRO A 96 -15.23 8.17 3.76
N VAL A 97 -14.64 8.91 4.69
CA VAL A 97 -14.05 10.22 4.43
C VAL A 97 -12.72 10.05 3.67
N MET A 98 -11.89 9.10 4.09
CA MET A 98 -10.63 8.80 3.40
C MET A 98 -10.88 8.23 2.00
N ALA A 99 -11.85 7.33 1.84
CA ALA A 99 -12.24 6.77 0.55
C ALA A 99 -12.74 7.87 -0.41
N ALA A 100 -13.56 8.82 0.08
CA ALA A 100 -14.04 9.94 -0.72
C ALA A 100 -12.89 10.91 -1.11
N LEU A 101 -11.95 11.18 -0.20
CA LEU A 101 -10.74 11.95 -0.54
C LEU A 101 -9.88 11.21 -1.57
N ALA A 102 -9.70 9.88 -1.42
CA ALA A 102 -8.98 9.07 -2.40
C ALA A 102 -9.62 9.18 -3.79
N GLN A 103 -10.95 9.13 -3.88
CA GLN A 103 -11.67 9.27 -5.15
C GLN A 103 -11.47 10.66 -5.78
N ARG A 104 -11.53 11.75 -4.98
CA ARG A 104 -11.19 13.10 -5.44
C ARG A 104 -9.74 13.19 -5.95
N ASN A 105 -8.81 12.54 -5.26
CA ASN A 105 -7.41 12.48 -5.64
C ASN A 105 -7.19 11.70 -6.95
N VAL A 106 -7.92 10.61 -7.18
CA VAL A 106 -7.89 9.85 -8.45
C VAL A 106 -8.30 10.77 -9.60
N ALA A 107 -9.45 11.44 -9.48
CA ALA A 107 -9.95 12.36 -10.50
C ALA A 107 -9.00 13.55 -10.75
N ALA A 108 -8.47 14.15 -9.66
CA ALA A 108 -7.55 15.28 -9.77
C ALA A 108 -6.22 14.95 -10.48
N ASN A 109 -5.84 13.65 -10.51
CA ASN A 109 -4.64 13.17 -11.20
C ASN A 109 -4.95 12.51 -12.56
N GLY A 110 -6.23 12.40 -12.96
CA GLY A 110 -6.65 11.80 -14.23
C GLY A 110 -6.40 10.29 -14.31
N PHE A 111 -6.61 9.55 -13.21
CA PHE A 111 -6.38 8.10 -13.16
C PHE A 111 -7.66 7.26 -13.11
N ASP A 112 -8.82 7.86 -13.38
CA ASP A 112 -10.15 7.23 -13.28
C ASP A 112 -10.33 6.00 -14.18
N ASP A 113 -9.58 5.92 -15.27
CA ASP A 113 -9.60 4.82 -16.24
C ASP A 113 -8.97 3.53 -15.70
N ARG A 114 -8.10 3.60 -14.68
CA ARG A 114 -7.29 2.48 -14.21
C ARG A 114 -7.09 2.36 -12.70
N LEU A 115 -7.55 3.33 -11.93
CA LEU A 115 -7.52 3.31 -10.46
C LEU A 115 -8.94 3.47 -9.92
N ARG A 116 -9.45 2.41 -9.29
CA ARG A 116 -10.76 2.38 -8.67
C ARG A 116 -10.66 2.32 -7.15
N ILE A 117 -11.39 3.19 -6.47
CA ILE A 117 -11.53 3.16 -5.00
C ILE A 117 -12.79 2.37 -4.63
N LEU A 118 -12.66 1.41 -3.74
CA LEU A 118 -13.76 0.68 -3.13
C LEU A 118 -13.82 1.03 -1.64
N ARG A 119 -14.96 1.54 -1.20
CA ARG A 119 -15.23 1.69 0.23
C ARG A 119 -15.68 0.34 0.77
N ASP A 120 -14.78 -0.39 1.42
CA ASP A 120 -15.07 -1.73 1.92
C ASP A 120 -14.13 -2.11 3.08
N ASP A 121 -14.48 -3.19 3.79
CA ASP A 121 -13.66 -3.80 4.82
C ASP A 121 -12.78 -4.90 4.21
N ILE A 122 -11.48 -4.79 4.33
CA ILE A 122 -10.53 -5.79 3.81
C ILE A 122 -10.74 -7.19 4.40
N ALA A 123 -11.34 -7.32 5.59
CA ALA A 123 -11.68 -8.60 6.19
C ALA A 123 -12.95 -9.22 5.59
N LYS A 124 -13.73 -8.46 4.82
CA LYS A 124 -15.02 -8.86 4.25
C LYS A 124 -15.11 -8.61 2.75
N MET A 125 -13.97 -8.59 2.07
CA MET A 125 -13.92 -8.35 0.63
C MET A 125 -14.87 -9.26 -0.15
N PRO A 126 -15.52 -8.74 -1.21
CA PRO A 126 -16.41 -9.54 -2.06
C PRO A 126 -15.71 -10.76 -2.66
N PRO A 127 -16.38 -11.94 -2.76
CA PRO A 127 -15.78 -13.16 -3.27
C PRO A 127 -15.14 -13.05 -4.66
N VAL A 128 -15.63 -12.15 -5.50
CA VAL A 128 -15.08 -11.87 -6.84
C VAL A 128 -13.64 -11.38 -6.81
N LEU A 129 -13.16 -10.87 -5.68
CA LEU A 129 -11.79 -10.41 -5.50
C LEU A 129 -10.84 -11.55 -5.06
N ALA A 130 -11.36 -12.74 -4.72
CA ALA A 130 -10.54 -13.89 -4.34
C ALA A 130 -9.60 -14.31 -5.47
N GLY A 131 -8.31 -14.41 -5.18
CA GLY A 131 -7.31 -14.85 -6.15
C GLY A 131 -7.28 -14.02 -7.44
N SER A 132 -7.64 -12.73 -7.35
CA SER A 132 -7.83 -11.87 -8.54
C SER A 132 -6.65 -10.96 -8.85
N PHE A 133 -5.70 -10.81 -7.92
CA PHE A 133 -4.64 -9.81 -8.05
C PHE A 133 -3.27 -10.45 -8.28
N ASP A 134 -2.54 -9.90 -9.23
CA ASP A 134 -1.14 -10.27 -9.51
C ASP A 134 -0.22 -9.72 -8.42
N TYR A 135 -0.60 -8.58 -7.84
CA TYR A 135 0.09 -7.91 -6.73
C TYR A 135 -0.91 -7.43 -5.67
N VAL A 136 -0.50 -7.57 -4.40
CA VAL A 136 -1.19 -6.96 -3.27
C VAL A 136 -0.20 -6.09 -2.52
N VAL A 137 -0.56 -4.86 -2.23
CA VAL A 137 0.26 -3.94 -1.45
C VAL A 137 -0.50 -3.45 -0.22
N SER A 138 0.22 -3.15 0.85
CA SER A 138 -0.36 -2.50 2.02
C SER A 138 0.68 -1.76 2.84
N ASN A 139 0.25 -0.62 3.37
CA ASN A 139 0.90 0.08 4.47
C ASN A 139 -0.05 0.04 5.68
N PRO A 140 -0.14 -1.10 6.37
CA PRO A 140 -1.12 -1.29 7.43
C PRO A 140 -0.86 -0.34 8.62
N PRO A 141 -1.87 0.02 9.41
CA PRO A 141 -1.69 0.83 10.61
C PRO A 141 -0.83 0.07 11.64
N TYR A 142 0.18 0.77 12.24
CA TYR A 142 1.15 0.17 13.16
C TYR A 142 0.90 0.57 14.62
N HIS A 143 -0.32 0.41 15.12
CA HIS A 143 -0.59 0.69 16.51
C HIS A 143 -0.39 -0.55 17.38
N TYR A 144 0.37 -0.38 18.48
CA TYR A 144 0.42 -1.39 19.52
C TYR A 144 -0.94 -1.48 20.21
N ALA A 145 -1.42 -2.68 20.48
CA ALA A 145 -2.64 -2.93 21.26
C ALA A 145 -2.55 -2.39 22.72
N THR A 146 -1.44 -1.76 23.10
CA THR A 146 -1.11 -1.28 24.45
C THR A 146 -1.22 0.25 24.63
N GLY A 147 -1.78 0.99 23.68
CA GLY A 147 -1.93 2.46 23.77
C GLY A 147 -3.27 2.89 24.35
N THR A 148 -3.26 3.98 25.12
CA THR A 148 -4.46 4.64 25.67
C THR A 148 -5.42 4.99 24.52
N ARG A 149 -6.69 4.57 24.62
CA ARG A 149 -7.73 4.88 23.62
C ARG A 149 -7.78 6.39 23.34
N PRO A 150 -7.67 6.83 22.09
CA PRO A 150 -7.83 8.24 21.77
C PRO A 150 -9.22 8.74 22.13
N ARG A 151 -9.29 9.95 22.69
CA ARG A 151 -10.55 10.61 23.05
C ARG A 151 -11.31 11.19 21.85
N ASP A 152 -10.76 11.15 20.67
CA ASP A 152 -11.36 11.74 19.47
C ASP A 152 -12.14 10.67 18.68
N LYS A 153 -13.43 10.95 18.41
CA LYS A 153 -14.34 10.06 17.66
C LYS A 153 -13.85 9.75 16.24
N ARG A 154 -13.11 10.67 15.58
CA ARG A 154 -12.53 10.43 14.25
C ARG A 154 -11.34 9.46 14.31
N ARG A 155 -10.53 9.52 15.38
CA ARG A 155 -9.52 8.51 15.66
C ARG A 155 -10.16 7.16 16.01
N ALA A 156 -11.34 7.13 16.60
CA ALA A 156 -12.06 5.89 16.87
C ALA A 156 -12.59 5.20 15.58
N LEU A 157 -12.89 5.95 14.52
CA LEU A 157 -13.26 5.38 13.21
C LEU A 157 -12.02 4.86 12.46
N ALA A 158 -10.87 5.54 12.56
CA ALA A 158 -9.59 4.98 12.15
C ALA A 158 -9.27 3.69 12.92
N HIS A 159 -9.71 3.60 14.21
CA HIS A 159 -9.65 2.38 15.02
C HIS A 159 -10.57 1.24 14.56
N ILE A 160 -11.52 1.45 13.66
CA ILE A 160 -12.24 0.31 13.05
C ILE A 160 -11.29 -0.46 12.12
N GLY A 161 -10.38 0.21 11.43
CA GLY A 161 -9.22 -0.43 10.78
C GLY A 161 -8.12 -0.91 11.75
N GLU A 162 -8.01 -0.30 12.93
CA GLU A 162 -7.12 -0.69 14.04
C GLU A 162 -7.61 -1.92 14.81
N GLY A 163 -8.88 -2.32 14.65
CA GLY A 163 -9.44 -3.54 15.24
C GLY A 163 -8.99 -4.82 14.57
N LEU A 164 -8.42 -4.75 13.36
CA LEU A 164 -7.89 -5.92 12.66
C LEU A 164 -6.46 -6.19 13.11
N ALA A 165 -6.21 -7.40 13.61
CA ALA A 165 -4.85 -7.85 13.88
C ALA A 165 -4.05 -7.94 12.57
N LEU A 166 -2.73 -7.75 12.64
CA LEU A 166 -1.85 -7.87 11.47
C LEU A 166 -2.02 -9.23 10.76
N GLY A 167 -2.37 -10.29 11.51
CA GLY A 167 -2.71 -11.60 10.95
C GLY A 167 -3.92 -11.59 10.02
N ASP A 168 -4.91 -10.74 10.26
CA ASP A 168 -6.08 -10.65 9.39
C ASP A 168 -5.74 -9.89 8.09
N TRP A 169 -4.89 -8.88 8.15
CA TRP A 169 -4.31 -8.22 6.97
C TRP A 169 -3.55 -9.23 6.10
N VAL A 170 -2.71 -10.07 6.71
CA VAL A 170 -1.97 -11.11 5.99
C VAL A 170 -2.91 -12.11 5.35
N LYS A 171 -3.91 -12.62 6.09
CA LYS A 171 -4.92 -13.56 5.53
C LYS A 171 -5.66 -12.96 4.35
N SER A 172 -6.11 -11.72 4.46
CA SER A 172 -6.83 -11.01 3.39
C SER A 172 -5.93 -10.79 2.16
N ALA A 173 -4.66 -10.46 2.36
CA ALA A 173 -3.71 -10.30 1.26
C ALA A 173 -3.44 -11.63 0.53
N ILE A 174 -3.22 -12.71 1.27
CA ILE A 174 -3.04 -14.06 0.72
C ILE A 174 -4.30 -14.51 -0.03
N TRP A 175 -5.49 -14.25 0.54
CA TRP A 175 -6.75 -14.61 -0.08
C TRP A 175 -6.96 -13.88 -1.42
N ALA A 176 -6.66 -12.58 -1.49
CA ALA A 176 -6.84 -11.76 -2.68
C ALA A 176 -5.80 -12.04 -3.79
N ALA A 177 -4.58 -12.43 -3.43
CA ALA A 177 -3.53 -12.68 -4.38
C ALA A 177 -3.78 -13.94 -5.21
N LYS A 178 -3.45 -13.91 -6.49
CA LYS A 178 -3.38 -15.09 -7.38
C LYS A 178 -2.34 -16.11 -6.87
N PRO A 179 -2.45 -17.39 -7.24
CA PRO A 179 -1.31 -18.31 -7.15
C PRO A 179 -0.07 -17.69 -7.84
N ARG A 180 1.09 -17.75 -7.18
CA ARG A 180 2.35 -17.12 -7.60
C ARG A 180 2.34 -15.58 -7.56
N GLY A 181 1.24 -14.95 -7.16
CA GLY A 181 1.13 -13.51 -6.97
C GLY A 181 2.10 -13.00 -5.89
N ARG A 182 2.47 -11.75 -5.97
CA ARG A 182 3.35 -11.08 -5.02
C ARG A 182 2.55 -10.23 -4.04
N ILE A 183 3.03 -10.17 -2.81
CA ILE A 183 2.44 -9.37 -1.75
C ILE A 183 3.56 -8.56 -1.12
N SER A 184 3.39 -7.25 -1.04
CA SER A 184 4.41 -6.35 -0.48
C SER A 184 3.79 -5.47 0.61
N PHE A 185 4.31 -5.58 1.82
CA PHE A 185 3.95 -4.70 2.92
C PHE A 185 5.17 -3.87 3.32
N ILE A 186 4.94 -2.58 3.61
CA ILE A 186 5.93 -1.78 4.30
C ILE A 186 5.58 -1.79 5.79
N CYS A 187 6.55 -1.96 6.68
CA CYS A 187 6.32 -1.96 8.12
C CYS A 187 7.48 -1.30 8.89
N ARG A 188 7.24 -1.02 10.16
CA ARG A 188 8.32 -0.68 11.10
C ARG A 188 9.26 -1.88 11.18
N ALA A 189 10.56 -1.61 11.27
CA ALA A 189 11.58 -2.67 11.33
C ALA A 189 11.43 -3.58 12.57
N ASP A 190 10.94 -3.03 13.67
CA ASP A 190 10.65 -3.77 14.92
C ASP A 190 9.40 -4.68 14.84
N ARG A 191 8.69 -4.72 13.73
CA ARG A 191 7.55 -5.60 13.47
C ARG A 191 7.80 -6.57 12.30
N ALA A 192 9.02 -6.57 11.77
CA ALA A 192 9.35 -7.38 10.61
C ALA A 192 9.27 -8.89 10.89
N ASP A 193 9.75 -9.32 12.05
CA ASP A 193 9.72 -10.71 12.49
C ASP A 193 8.29 -11.25 12.62
N GLU A 194 7.39 -10.48 13.23
CA GLU A 194 5.97 -10.82 13.34
C GLU A 194 5.34 -10.96 11.94
N LEU A 195 5.58 -10.00 11.05
CA LEU A 195 5.02 -10.02 9.70
C LEU A 195 5.54 -11.21 8.89
N ILE A 196 6.83 -11.50 8.97
CA ILE A 196 7.46 -12.66 8.33
C ILE A 196 6.86 -13.96 8.85
N HIS A 197 6.72 -14.10 10.19
CA HIS A 197 6.08 -15.24 10.80
C HIS A 197 4.66 -15.46 10.28
N LEU A 198 3.85 -14.41 10.27
CA LEU A 198 2.47 -14.47 9.79
C LEU A 198 2.37 -14.88 8.31
N PHE A 199 3.23 -14.33 7.44
CA PHE A 199 3.27 -14.74 6.03
C PHE A 199 3.70 -16.20 5.87
N THR A 200 4.68 -16.65 6.64
CA THR A 200 5.15 -18.04 6.62
C THR A 200 4.03 -19.00 7.05
N MET A 201 3.33 -18.68 8.14
CA MET A 201 2.19 -19.46 8.62
C MET A 201 1.02 -19.47 7.62
N ALA A 202 0.88 -18.43 6.81
CA ALA A 202 -0.12 -18.35 5.72
C ALA A 202 0.34 -19.03 4.42
N GLY A 203 1.48 -19.75 4.43
CA GLY A 203 1.98 -20.50 3.27
C GLY A 203 2.66 -19.67 2.18
N ALA A 204 3.07 -18.45 2.48
CA ALA A 204 3.88 -17.65 1.58
C ALA A 204 5.37 -18.01 1.71
N SER A 205 6.13 -17.84 0.63
CA SER A 205 7.59 -18.05 0.63
C SER A 205 8.31 -17.06 -0.31
N GLU A 206 9.58 -17.29 -0.61
CA GLU A 206 10.45 -16.34 -1.32
C GLU A 206 10.42 -14.95 -0.64
N ILE A 207 10.60 -14.93 0.69
CA ILE A 207 10.47 -13.72 1.50
C ILE A 207 11.68 -12.82 1.25
N LEU A 208 11.45 -11.66 0.64
CA LEU A 208 12.46 -10.63 0.44
C LEU A 208 12.26 -9.53 1.48
N GLN A 209 13.33 -9.19 2.16
CA GLN A 209 13.39 -8.11 3.12
C GLN A 209 14.22 -6.97 2.53
N PHE A 210 13.65 -5.79 2.38
CA PHE A 210 14.32 -4.59 1.89
C PHE A 210 14.34 -3.53 2.98
N PRO A 211 15.45 -3.43 3.75
CA PRO A 211 15.58 -2.45 4.82
C PRO A 211 15.65 -1.02 4.28
N LEU A 212 15.06 -0.09 5.04
CA LEU A 212 15.11 1.35 4.78
C LEU A 212 15.85 1.99 5.96
N TRP A 213 17.12 2.32 5.70
CA TRP A 213 18.05 2.85 6.69
C TRP A 213 17.91 4.36 6.77
N PRO A 214 17.64 4.97 7.93
CA PRO A 214 17.58 6.43 8.03
C PRO A 214 18.90 7.10 7.66
N ARG A 215 20.04 6.50 8.10
CA ARG A 215 21.43 6.93 7.80
C ARG A 215 22.37 5.73 7.83
N PRO A 216 23.62 5.85 7.32
CA PRO A 216 24.62 4.81 7.49
C PRO A 216 24.83 4.46 8.97
N MET A 217 25.02 3.19 9.27
CA MET A 217 25.24 2.65 10.62
C MET A 217 24.11 2.88 11.64
N VAL A 218 22.96 3.40 11.22
CA VAL A 218 21.76 3.53 12.06
C VAL A 218 20.82 2.37 11.77
N PRO A 219 20.21 1.73 12.76
CA PRO A 219 19.24 0.65 12.54
C PRO A 219 18.11 1.07 11.59
N ALA A 220 17.65 0.14 10.76
CA ALA A 220 16.54 0.40 9.84
C ALA A 220 15.29 0.82 10.62
N GLY A 221 14.64 1.89 10.18
CA GLY A 221 13.39 2.35 10.78
C GLY A 221 12.16 1.69 10.13
N ARG A 222 12.29 1.29 8.88
CA ARG A 222 11.26 0.62 8.07
C ARG A 222 11.87 -0.55 7.31
N VAL A 223 11.00 -1.47 6.92
CA VAL A 223 11.36 -2.56 6.00
C VAL A 223 10.19 -2.81 5.05
N ILE A 224 10.50 -3.09 3.80
CA ILE A 224 9.51 -3.63 2.86
C ILE A 224 9.70 -5.14 2.84
N ILE A 225 8.65 -5.86 3.19
CA ILE A 225 8.58 -7.33 3.11
C ILE A 225 7.80 -7.68 1.87
N GLN A 226 8.45 -8.39 0.94
CA GLN A 226 7.77 -8.94 -0.24
C GLN A 226 7.79 -10.46 -0.18
N VAL A 227 6.65 -11.07 -0.42
CA VAL A 227 6.48 -12.53 -0.43
C VAL A 227 5.75 -12.99 -1.69
N ARG A 228 5.77 -14.30 -1.93
CA ARG A 228 4.98 -14.92 -3.01
C ARG A 228 4.07 -16.01 -2.46
N LYS A 229 2.83 -16.02 -2.99
CA LYS A 229 1.82 -17.04 -2.65
C LYS A 229 2.07 -18.32 -3.45
N ALA A 230 1.92 -19.48 -2.78
CA ALA A 230 1.92 -20.81 -3.39
C ALA A 230 3.14 -21.07 -4.31
N VAL A 231 4.32 -20.72 -3.85
CA VAL A 231 5.62 -21.06 -4.46
C VAL A 231 6.54 -21.65 -3.39
N SER A 232 7.62 -22.25 -3.81
CA SER A 232 8.73 -22.67 -2.93
C SER A 232 10.01 -21.95 -3.35
N GLY A 233 10.77 -21.48 -2.37
CA GLY A 233 12.04 -20.84 -2.62
C GLY A 233 12.59 -20.16 -1.37
N PRO A 234 13.90 -19.91 -1.33
CA PRO A 234 14.54 -19.21 -0.23
C PRO A 234 14.11 -17.75 -0.19
N GLY A 235 14.20 -17.16 0.99
CA GLY A 235 14.14 -15.72 1.18
C GLY A 235 15.52 -15.07 1.05
N ALA A 236 15.55 -13.74 1.10
CA ALA A 236 16.78 -12.97 1.14
C ALA A 236 16.60 -11.64 1.87
N ILE A 237 17.64 -11.19 2.53
CA ILE A 237 17.78 -9.80 2.97
C ILE A 237 18.52 -9.05 1.86
N LEU A 238 17.89 -8.05 1.32
CA LEU A 238 18.44 -7.21 0.25
C LEU A 238 19.28 -6.08 0.85
N PRO A 239 20.17 -5.42 0.08
CA PRO A 239 21.01 -4.34 0.59
C PRO A 239 20.23 -3.19 1.23
N GLY A 240 19.00 -2.94 0.78
CA GLY A 240 18.18 -1.84 1.29
C GLY A 240 18.52 -0.48 0.67
N LEU A 241 17.98 0.57 1.28
CA LEU A 241 18.16 1.95 0.84
C LEU A 241 18.53 2.84 2.04
N ILE A 242 19.61 3.57 1.94
CA ILE A 242 19.95 4.65 2.89
C ILE A 242 19.17 5.90 2.46
N MET A 243 18.33 6.42 3.37
CA MET A 243 17.42 7.51 3.07
C MET A 243 18.13 8.87 3.07
N HIS A 244 18.95 9.15 4.08
CA HIS A 244 19.50 10.49 4.28
C HIS A 244 21.02 10.48 4.43
N ASN A 245 21.62 11.56 3.97
CA ASN A 245 23.00 11.97 4.27
C ASN A 245 23.08 12.51 5.72
N ASP A 246 24.31 12.79 6.18
CA ASP A 246 24.54 13.33 7.52
C ASP A 246 23.91 14.71 7.74
N ASP A 247 23.77 15.50 6.69
CA ASP A 247 23.13 16.83 6.70
C ASP A 247 21.58 16.76 6.72
N GLY A 248 21.00 15.56 6.64
CA GLY A 248 19.56 15.33 6.61
C GLY A 248 18.91 15.41 5.22
N SER A 249 19.65 15.75 4.18
CA SER A 249 19.17 15.67 2.79
C SER A 249 18.97 14.22 2.37
N PHE A 250 18.11 13.96 1.38
CA PHE A 250 18.02 12.62 0.78
C PHE A 250 19.34 12.25 0.10
N THR A 251 19.73 10.97 0.22
CA THR A 251 20.79 10.42 -0.63
C THR A 251 20.39 10.53 -2.10
N GLU A 252 21.35 10.48 -3.01
CA GLU A 252 21.05 10.47 -4.45
C GLU A 252 20.11 9.33 -4.83
N ALA A 253 20.34 8.11 -4.30
CA ALA A 253 19.49 6.96 -4.54
C ALA A 253 18.06 7.17 -4.00
N ALA A 254 17.92 7.69 -2.77
CA ALA A 254 16.62 8.00 -2.19
C ALA A 254 15.91 9.11 -2.99
N SER A 255 16.63 10.15 -3.41
CA SER A 255 16.08 11.23 -4.23
C SER A 255 15.51 10.72 -5.56
N ARG A 256 16.22 9.82 -6.26
CA ARG A 256 15.70 9.21 -7.50
C ARG A 256 14.40 8.44 -7.25
N ILE A 257 14.34 7.65 -6.16
CA ILE A 257 13.11 6.92 -5.79
C ILE A 257 11.97 7.89 -5.47
N MET A 258 12.25 8.95 -4.70
CA MET A 258 11.24 9.95 -4.35
C MET A 258 10.74 10.73 -5.57
N ASN A 259 11.49 10.73 -6.68
CA ASN A 259 11.11 11.30 -7.97
C ASN A 259 10.52 10.27 -8.96
N GLY A 260 10.26 9.02 -8.55
CA GLY A 260 9.50 8.03 -9.31
C GLY A 260 10.31 6.87 -9.87
N GLU A 261 11.62 6.78 -9.59
CA GLU A 261 12.39 5.59 -9.95
C GLU A 261 11.93 4.36 -9.15
N GLY A 262 12.04 3.16 -9.75
CA GLY A 262 11.69 1.91 -9.10
C GLY A 262 12.78 1.36 -8.19
N LEU A 263 12.38 0.64 -7.15
CA LEU A 263 13.27 -0.19 -6.34
C LEU A 263 13.40 -1.58 -6.99
N TYR A 264 14.63 -2.10 -7.05
CA TYR A 264 14.88 -3.44 -7.55
C TYR A 264 14.78 -4.47 -6.43
N MET A 265 13.58 -5.01 -6.23
CA MET A 265 13.34 -6.14 -5.32
C MET A 265 13.46 -7.47 -6.05
N VAL A 266 14.69 -7.82 -6.44
CA VAL A 266 14.97 -9.08 -7.15
C VAL A 266 15.79 -9.99 -6.24
N HIS A 267 15.37 -11.27 -6.16
CA HIS A 267 16.12 -12.28 -5.42
C HIS A 267 17.54 -12.45 -6.02
N PRO A 268 18.60 -12.45 -5.19
CA PRO A 268 19.98 -12.52 -5.67
C PRO A 268 20.27 -13.70 -6.62
N ALA A 269 19.68 -14.86 -6.36
CA ALA A 269 19.82 -16.05 -7.21
C ALA A 269 19.14 -15.95 -8.59
N ARG A 270 18.39 -14.87 -8.86
CA ARG A 270 17.75 -14.61 -10.17
C ARG A 270 18.44 -13.51 -10.98
N ARG A 271 19.62 -13.07 -10.54
CA ARG A 271 20.46 -12.08 -11.24
C ARG A 271 21.46 -12.74 -12.22
N VAL A 272 21.20 -13.97 -12.67
CA VAL A 272 22.01 -14.65 -13.68
C VAL A 272 21.32 -14.60 -15.02
#